data_44b1e4f69f307d793e90533008094bdc
#
_entry.id   44b1e4f69f307d793e90533008094bdc
#
_cell.length_a   1.000
_cell.length_b   1.000
_cell.length_c   1.000
_cell.angle_alpha   90.00
_cell.angle_beta   90.00
_cell.angle_gamma   90.00
#
_symmetry.space_group_name_H-M   'P 1'
#
loop_
_entity.id
_entity.type
_entity.pdbx_description
1 polymer ?
#
loop_
_entity_poly.entity_id
_entity_poly.type
_entity_poly.pdbx_seq_one_letter_code
_entity_poly.pdbx_strand_id
1 'polypeptide(L)' 'MQNYIHGAWRPSSATDFLTVVNPATGEELTRTPMSTPAEVDEAVRAAAAAFPAWRRVPVTDRVQYLFQLKTCLE' A
#
# COMPACT_ATOMS: atom_id res chain seq x y z
N MET A 1 -1.96 6.92 9.89
CA MET A 1 -2.02 6.32 8.54
C MET A 1 -1.91 4.81 8.66
N GLN A 2 -2.68 4.08 7.89
CA GLN A 2 -2.72 2.61 7.94
C GLN A 2 -2.05 2.02 6.71
N ASN A 3 -1.58 0.79 6.84
CA ASN A 3 -1.05 0.00 5.73
C ASN A 3 -2.18 -0.72 5.01
N TYR A 4 -2.10 -0.79 3.68
CA TYR A 4 -3.04 -1.55 2.87
C TYR A 4 -2.37 -2.86 2.45
N ILE A 5 -2.80 -3.98 3.04
CA ILE A 5 -2.20 -5.29 2.82
C ILE A 5 -3.31 -6.31 2.62
N HIS A 6 -3.17 -7.12 1.57
CA HIS A 6 -4.09 -8.21 1.26
C HIS A 6 -5.55 -7.75 1.17
N GLY A 7 -5.77 -6.62 0.49
CA GLY A 7 -7.11 -6.08 0.26
C GLY A 7 -7.76 -5.40 1.46
N ALA A 8 -7.02 -5.13 2.53
CA ALA A 8 -7.56 -4.53 3.74
C ALA A 8 -6.64 -3.46 4.31
N TRP A 9 -7.24 -2.43 4.88
CA TRP A 9 -6.51 -1.42 5.65
C TRP A 9 -6.19 -2.01 7.03
N ARG A 10 -4.92 -1.99 7.41
CA ARG A 10 -4.45 -2.54 8.69
C ARG A 10 -3.66 -1.51 9.46
N PRO A 11 -3.98 -1.30 10.75
CA PRO A 11 -3.17 -0.43 11.59
C PRO A 11 -1.79 -1.06 11.81
N SER A 12 -0.77 -0.20 11.89
CA SER A 12 0.57 -0.66 12.21
C SER A 12 0.72 -0.81 13.73
N SER A 13 1.50 -1.80 14.16
CA SER A 13 1.92 -1.96 15.55
C SER A 13 3.15 -1.12 15.87
N ALA A 14 3.65 -0.32 14.94
CA ALA A 14 4.83 0.51 15.13
C ALA A 14 4.64 1.52 16.27
N THR A 15 5.71 1.74 17.04
CA THR A 15 5.73 2.75 18.10
C THR A 15 6.36 4.06 17.64
N ASP A 16 7.12 4.03 16.55
CA ASP A 16 7.77 5.18 15.97
C ASP A 16 7.03 5.64 14.71
N PHE A 17 6.97 6.97 14.52
CA PHE A 17 6.28 7.58 13.40
C PHE A 17 7.10 8.69 12.79
N LEU A 18 6.92 8.90 11.48
CA LEU A 18 7.44 10.06 10.77
C LEU A 18 6.27 11.01 10.47
N THR A 19 6.46 12.28 10.72
CA THR A 19 5.46 13.30 10.42
C THR A 19 5.52 13.63 8.92
N VAL A 20 4.34 13.64 8.29
CA VAL A 20 4.17 14.07 6.90
C VAL A 20 3.63 15.49 6.92
N VAL A 21 4.37 16.42 6.32
CA VAL A 21 4.01 17.84 6.31
C VAL A 21 3.67 18.32 4.91
N ASN A 22 2.87 19.38 4.85
CA ASN A 22 2.66 20.10 3.60
C ASN A 22 3.92 20.95 3.35
N PRO A 23 4.71 20.67 2.28
CA PRO A 23 5.95 21.39 2.05
C PRO A 23 5.77 22.90 1.74
N ALA A 24 4.57 23.29 1.32
CA ALA A 24 4.28 24.69 1.03
C ALA A 24 4.02 25.52 2.29
N THR A 25 3.42 24.92 3.32
CA THR A 25 3.03 25.63 4.55
C THR A 25 3.72 25.12 5.80
N GLY A 26 4.32 23.93 5.77
CA GLY A 26 4.90 23.28 6.95
C GLY A 26 3.86 22.66 7.88
N GLU A 27 2.58 22.68 7.51
CA GLU A 27 1.50 22.12 8.32
C GLU A 27 1.58 20.60 8.36
N GLU A 28 1.38 20.01 9.54
CA GLU A 28 1.34 18.55 9.69
C GLU A 28 0.05 18.00 9.09
N LEU A 29 0.19 17.09 8.10
CA LEU A 29 -0.95 16.43 7.46
C LEU A 29 -1.31 15.14 8.14
N THR A 30 -0.32 14.31 8.44
CA THR A 30 -0.52 12.99 9.06
C THR A 30 0.81 12.47 9.60
N ARG A 31 0.76 11.29 10.20
CA ARG A 31 1.95 10.56 10.64
C ARG A 31 2.01 9.22 9.96
N THR A 32 3.18 8.88 9.41
CA THR A 32 3.42 7.58 8.79
C THR A 32 4.11 6.68 9.80
N PRO A 33 3.57 5.48 10.07
CA PRO A 33 4.21 4.55 10.97
C PRO A 33 5.53 4.04 10.39
N MET A 34 6.54 3.91 11.24
CA MET A 34 7.78 3.24 10.90
C MET A 34 7.55 1.74 11.08
N SER A 35 6.97 1.12 10.05
CA SER A 35 6.55 -0.29 10.11
C SER A 35 7.69 -1.21 10.53
N THR A 36 7.35 -2.22 11.34
CA THR A 36 8.33 -3.19 11.85
C THR A 36 8.76 -4.16 10.74
N PRO A 37 9.93 -4.82 10.88
CA PRO A 37 10.33 -5.88 9.94
C PRO A 37 9.28 -6.99 9.80
N ALA A 38 8.55 -7.31 10.87
CA ALA A 38 7.48 -8.31 10.83
C ALA A 38 6.32 -7.86 9.93
N GLU A 39 5.97 -6.58 9.96
CA GLU A 39 4.91 -6.03 9.09
C GLU A 39 5.33 -6.03 7.63
N VAL A 40 6.58 -5.69 7.33
CA VAL A 40 7.12 -5.75 5.98
C VAL A 40 7.13 -7.19 5.48
N ASP A 41 7.51 -8.15 6.31
CA ASP A 41 7.50 -9.57 5.96
C ASP A 41 6.09 -10.06 5.66
N GLU A 42 5.10 -9.65 6.46
CA GLU A 42 3.70 -9.96 6.22
C GLU A 42 3.23 -9.44 4.85
N ALA A 43 3.58 -8.19 4.51
CA ALA A 43 3.21 -7.61 3.23
C ALA A 43 3.86 -8.36 2.06
N VAL A 44 5.13 -8.73 2.19
CA VAL A 44 5.85 -9.49 1.17
C VAL A 44 5.24 -10.89 1.00
N ARG A 45 4.88 -11.56 2.09
CA ARG A 45 4.23 -12.87 2.03
C ARG A 45 2.86 -12.80 1.35
N ALA A 46 2.09 -11.75 1.63
CA ALA A 46 0.78 -11.54 0.98
C ALA A 46 0.96 -11.33 -0.53
N ALA A 47 1.93 -10.53 -0.93
CA ALA A 47 2.25 -10.31 -2.35
C ALA A 47 2.73 -11.59 -3.03
N ALA A 48 3.59 -12.35 -2.37
CA ALA A 48 4.10 -13.62 -2.91
C ALA A 48 2.98 -14.64 -3.07
N ALA A 49 2.03 -14.69 -2.14
CA ALA A 49 0.88 -15.57 -2.23
C ALA A 49 -0.08 -15.20 -3.36
N ALA A 50 -0.21 -13.91 -3.66
CA ALA A 50 -1.05 -13.42 -4.76
C ALA A 50 -0.44 -13.65 -6.15
N PHE A 51 0.88 -13.71 -6.23
CA PHE A 51 1.60 -13.74 -7.50
C PHE A 51 1.24 -14.91 -8.42
N PRO A 52 1.15 -16.18 -7.96
CA PRO A 52 0.87 -17.31 -8.85
C PRO A 52 -0.45 -17.16 -9.61
N ALA A 53 -1.50 -16.67 -8.98
CA ALA A 53 -2.77 -16.44 -9.65
C ALA A 53 -2.71 -15.22 -10.57
N TRP A 54 -2.07 -14.14 -10.11
CA TRP A 54 -1.95 -12.92 -10.90
C TRP A 54 -1.14 -13.11 -12.18
N ARG A 55 -0.04 -13.86 -12.11
CA ARG A 55 0.80 -14.12 -13.30
C ARG A 55 0.05 -14.88 -14.39
N ARG A 56 -1.02 -15.62 -14.05
CA ARG A 56 -1.85 -16.37 -14.98
C ARG A 56 -2.91 -15.52 -15.67
N VAL A 57 -3.16 -14.32 -15.15
CA VAL A 57 -4.12 -13.40 -15.76
C VAL A 57 -3.54 -12.89 -17.08
N PRO A 58 -4.28 -12.99 -18.21
CA PRO A 58 -3.81 -12.49 -19.50
C PRO A 58 -3.47 -11.01 -19.47
N VAL A 59 -2.50 -10.60 -20.28
CA VAL A 59 -2.05 -9.19 -20.32
C VAL A 59 -3.23 -8.25 -20.63
N THR A 60 -4.13 -8.65 -21.51
CA THR A 60 -5.31 -7.87 -21.87
C THR A 60 -6.26 -7.65 -20.68
N ASP A 61 -6.36 -8.63 -19.79
CA ASP A 61 -7.17 -8.50 -18.58
C ASP A 61 -6.45 -7.69 -17.51
N ARG A 62 -5.13 -7.87 -17.37
CA ARG A 62 -4.34 -7.09 -16.40
C ARG A 62 -4.37 -5.60 -16.69
N VAL A 63 -4.33 -5.23 -17.97
CA VAL A 63 -4.33 -3.81 -18.36
C VAL A 63 -5.66 -3.12 -18.01
N GLN A 64 -6.75 -3.87 -17.92
CA GLN A 64 -8.05 -3.31 -17.50
C GLN A 64 -8.00 -2.78 -16.06
N TYR A 65 -7.27 -3.46 -15.18
CA TYR A 65 -7.08 -2.96 -13.81
C TYR A 65 -6.31 -1.64 -13.79
N LEU A 66 -5.34 -1.47 -14.68
CA LEU A 66 -4.61 -0.22 -14.80
C LEU A 66 -5.49 0.91 -15.32
N PHE A 67 -6.40 0.63 -16.24
CA PHE A 67 -7.38 1.62 -16.70
C PHE A 67 -8.34 2.03 -15.57
N GLN A 68 -8.76 1.07 -14.74
CA GLN A 68 -9.57 1.37 -13.56
C GLN A 68 -8.82 2.24 -12.57
N LEU A 69 -7.53 1.95 -12.33
CA LEU A 69 -6.68 2.78 -11.49
C LEU A 69 -6.62 4.22 -12.00
N LYS A 70 -6.42 4.39 -13.31
CA LYS A 70 -6.42 5.71 -13.93
C LYS A 70 -7.71 6.47 -13.63
N THR A 71 -8.85 5.81 -13.79
CA THR A 71 -10.17 6.40 -13.53
C THR A 71 -10.31 6.84 -12.07
N CYS A 72 -9.80 6.03 -11.14
CA CYS A 72 -9.85 6.35 -9.71
C CYS A 72 -8.96 7.55 -9.35
N LEU A 73 -7.88 7.78 -10.11
CA LEU A 73 -6.94 8.88 -9.85
C LEU A 73 -7.35 10.20 -10.50
N GLU A 74 -8.27 10.18 -11.44
CA GLU A 74 -8.79 11.37 -12.13
C GLU A 74 -9.93 12.09 -11.33
#